data_1e9e3e6f32f5771d9f30342fbe672589
#
_entry.id   1e9e3e6f32f5771d9f30342fbe672589
#
_cell.length_a   1.000
_cell.length_b   1.000
_cell.length_c   1.000
_cell.angle_alpha   90.00
_cell.angle_beta   90.00
_cell.angle_gamma   90.00
#
_symmetry.space_group_name_H-M   'P 1'
#
loop_
_entity.id
_entity.type
_entity.pdbx_description
1 polymer ?
#
loop_
_entity_poly.entity_id
_entity_poly.type
_entity_poly.pdbx_seq_one_letter_code
_entity_poly.pdbx_strand_id
1 'polypeptide(L)'
;MITIQLENGIFRFLIDERGNKINEKKILSSGIICILIQLVIFSIVYVIICNIVHINFYMYIYFYAISCIFLSILSQIARGLGDNISYAISSIFVGVTNVIGCFIFIYFLKMGLKGIVLAGGISNSIGAIYILINKKILNYLKISYFNKRDIINLIRYSLPLIPNSLSSWFISISDKVMISYLIGNSANGIYSISTKFSILMSHIFSVFNLSWTESASINAKDCEKEKFFSNVIDNIFKICSCLCLIIIAAMPIIFRIMINNSFNEAYVYIPLLMIATNFEILSGLLGAIYISLKLSKNIAITTLIAGIVNVIINAIFMIRYGIIVACISTIVSYVLVTIYRIFDLKKHINIKFRKKTYICQIIMMSILIFLYYKNSILISIFSLIITLVYCIYMNKSYINYSFNILKKIANINQ
;
A
#
# COMPACT_ATOMS: atom_id res chain seq x y z
N MET A 1 -10.00 -5.98 8.43
CA MET A 1 -11.04 -5.19 9.14
C MET A 1 -11.60 -5.90 10.36
N ILE A 2 -11.53 -7.20 10.40
CA ILE A 2 -11.98 -8.04 11.54
C ILE A 2 -11.36 -7.59 12.87
N THR A 3 -10.10 -7.18 12.85
CA THR A 3 -9.31 -6.70 14.01
C THR A 3 -9.53 -5.23 14.36
N ILE A 4 -10.48 -4.54 13.73
CA ILE A 4 -10.71 -3.09 13.92
C ILE A 4 -9.40 -2.28 13.77
N GLN A 5 -8.48 -2.74 12.93
CA GLN A 5 -7.15 -2.12 12.69
C GLN A 5 -6.27 -2.04 13.96
N LEU A 6 -6.51 -2.89 14.97
CA LEU A 6 -5.74 -2.88 16.23
C LEU A 6 -4.26 -3.20 16.00
N GLU A 7 -3.92 -3.98 14.99
CA GLU A 7 -2.54 -4.25 14.60
C GLU A 7 -1.76 -2.98 14.29
N ASN A 8 -2.39 -2.00 13.65
CA ASN A 8 -1.79 -0.69 13.36
C ASN A 8 -1.68 0.17 14.63
N GLY A 9 -2.65 0.06 15.53
CA GLY A 9 -2.57 0.67 16.86
C GLY A 9 -1.40 0.11 17.66
N ILE A 10 -1.28 -1.20 17.78
CA ILE A 10 -0.19 -1.88 18.47
C ILE A 10 1.16 -1.42 17.89
N PHE A 11 1.32 -1.47 16.57
CA PHE A 11 2.53 -0.98 15.90
C PHE A 11 2.90 0.45 16.33
N ARG A 12 1.95 1.37 16.27
CA ARG A 12 2.20 2.78 16.57
C ARG A 12 2.57 3.04 18.02
N PHE A 13 1.90 2.38 18.95
CA PHE A 13 2.18 2.55 20.38
C PHE A 13 3.48 1.85 20.79
N LEU A 14 3.82 0.71 20.18
CA LEU A 14 5.11 0.04 20.41
C LEU A 14 6.30 0.91 19.97
N ILE A 15 6.18 1.68 18.90
CA ILE A 15 7.25 2.62 18.50
C ILE A 15 7.53 3.65 19.60
N ASP A 16 6.49 4.19 20.23
CA ASP A 16 6.64 5.19 21.29
C ASP A 16 7.34 4.62 22.55
N GLU A 17 7.11 3.35 22.85
CA GLU A 17 7.61 2.68 24.06
C GLU A 17 8.79 1.73 23.77
N ARG A 18 9.35 1.79 22.56
CA ARG A 18 10.45 0.92 22.13
C ARG A 18 11.65 1.04 23.10
N GLY A 19 12.10 -0.12 23.61
CA GLY A 19 13.17 -0.23 24.59
C GLY A 19 12.71 -0.29 26.05
N ASN A 20 11.46 0.08 26.35
CA ASN A 20 10.86 -0.10 27.68
C ASN A 20 10.08 -1.43 27.76
N LYS A 21 10.79 -2.50 28.13
CA LYS A 21 10.26 -3.86 28.16
C LYS A 21 8.95 -4.02 28.98
N ILE A 22 8.73 -3.21 30.02
CA ILE A 22 7.52 -3.29 30.83
C ILE A 22 6.34 -2.73 30.05
N ASN A 23 6.48 -1.57 29.42
CA ASN A 23 5.43 -0.95 28.64
C ASN A 23 5.14 -1.71 27.35
N GLU A 24 6.18 -2.23 26.67
CA GLU A 24 6.00 -3.15 25.54
C GLU A 24 5.12 -4.35 25.91
N LYS A 25 5.38 -5.00 27.07
CA LYS A 25 4.56 -6.13 27.56
C LYS A 25 3.12 -5.72 27.84
N LYS A 26 2.87 -4.54 28.41
CA LYS A 26 1.51 -4.04 28.68
C LYS A 26 0.73 -3.84 27.36
N ILE A 27 1.34 -3.16 26.38
CA ILE A 27 0.72 -2.90 25.07
C ILE A 27 0.42 -4.22 24.35
N LEU A 28 1.41 -5.14 24.31
CA LEU A 28 1.26 -6.43 23.64
C LEU A 28 0.20 -7.30 24.30
N SER A 29 0.26 -7.45 25.63
CA SER A 29 -0.72 -8.28 26.34
C SER A 29 -2.14 -7.74 26.20
N SER A 30 -2.32 -6.42 26.37
CA SER A 30 -3.63 -5.78 26.24
C SER A 30 -4.16 -5.84 24.80
N GLY A 31 -3.30 -5.58 23.81
CA GLY A 31 -3.68 -5.60 22.39
C GLY A 31 -4.04 -7.00 21.90
N ILE A 32 -3.22 -8.00 22.23
CA ILE A 32 -3.47 -9.40 21.79
C ILE A 32 -4.72 -9.98 22.46
N ILE A 33 -4.95 -9.73 23.75
CA ILE A 33 -6.19 -10.16 24.40
C ILE A 33 -7.42 -9.55 23.70
N CYS A 34 -7.37 -8.26 23.36
CA CYS A 34 -8.47 -7.61 22.64
C CYS A 34 -8.70 -8.25 21.27
N ILE A 35 -7.63 -8.57 20.54
CA ILE A 35 -7.73 -9.21 19.22
C ILE A 35 -8.28 -10.64 19.35
N LEU A 36 -7.87 -11.41 20.36
CA LEU A 36 -8.41 -12.76 20.60
C LEU A 36 -9.92 -12.72 20.84
N ILE A 37 -10.41 -11.74 21.61
CA ILE A 37 -11.86 -11.56 21.80
C ILE A 37 -12.56 -11.27 20.46
N GLN A 38 -11.97 -10.42 19.63
CA GLN A 38 -12.51 -10.10 18.30
C GLN A 38 -12.50 -11.33 17.38
N LEU A 39 -11.47 -12.17 17.43
CA LEU A 39 -11.41 -13.42 16.67
C LEU A 39 -12.51 -14.40 17.09
N VAL A 40 -12.82 -14.51 18.39
CA VAL A 40 -13.94 -15.35 18.88
C VAL A 40 -15.27 -14.83 18.32
N ILE A 41 -15.51 -13.51 18.40
CA ILE A 41 -16.72 -12.90 17.85
C ILE A 41 -16.81 -13.13 16.33
N PHE A 42 -15.70 -12.92 15.61
CA PHE A 42 -15.63 -13.19 14.17
C PHE A 42 -15.95 -14.65 13.86
N SER A 43 -15.40 -15.61 14.62
CA SER A 43 -15.64 -17.04 14.38
C SER A 43 -17.12 -17.40 14.53
N ILE A 44 -17.78 -16.87 15.57
CA ILE A 44 -19.22 -17.10 15.79
C ILE A 44 -20.03 -16.53 14.63
N VAL A 45 -19.79 -15.27 14.26
CA VAL A 45 -20.51 -14.59 13.17
C VAL A 45 -20.25 -15.30 11.84
N TYR A 46 -19.02 -15.72 11.58
CA TYR A 46 -18.63 -16.44 10.36
C TYR A 46 -19.41 -17.76 10.20
N VAL A 47 -19.47 -18.57 11.28
CA VAL A 47 -20.20 -19.84 11.27
C VAL A 47 -21.71 -19.61 11.01
N ILE A 48 -22.29 -18.59 11.64
CA ILE A 48 -23.71 -18.23 11.42
C ILE A 48 -23.95 -17.86 9.95
N ILE A 49 -23.11 -16.99 9.38
CA ILE A 49 -23.25 -16.56 7.98
C ILE A 49 -23.09 -17.74 7.03
N CYS A 50 -22.09 -18.60 7.24
CA CYS A 50 -21.85 -19.75 6.38
C CYS A 50 -23.01 -20.75 6.39
N ASN A 51 -23.68 -20.94 7.54
CA ASN A 51 -24.88 -21.79 7.63
C ASN A 51 -26.10 -21.19 6.90
N ILE A 52 -26.24 -19.85 6.89
CA ILE A 52 -27.33 -19.16 6.19
C ILE A 52 -27.14 -19.18 4.67
N VAL A 53 -25.88 -18.89 4.22
CA VAL A 53 -25.58 -18.67 2.79
C VAL A 53 -25.15 -19.97 2.08
N HIS A 54 -24.97 -21.08 2.78
CA HIS A 54 -24.51 -22.37 2.25
C HIS A 54 -23.22 -22.25 1.40
N ILE A 55 -22.21 -21.55 1.92
CA ILE A 55 -20.94 -21.32 1.22
C ILE A 55 -20.16 -22.63 1.09
N ASN A 56 -19.85 -23.03 -0.14
CA ASN A 56 -18.95 -24.14 -0.39
C ASN A 56 -17.52 -23.82 0.07
N PHE A 57 -16.82 -24.82 0.66
CA PHE A 57 -15.42 -24.72 1.17
C PHE A 57 -15.21 -23.65 2.28
N TYR A 58 -16.23 -23.33 3.07
CA TYR A 58 -16.16 -22.34 4.17
C TYR A 58 -14.99 -22.58 5.13
N MET A 59 -14.64 -23.83 5.44
CA MET A 59 -13.51 -24.18 6.31
C MET A 59 -12.16 -23.71 5.75
N TYR A 60 -11.94 -23.81 4.44
CA TYR A 60 -10.69 -23.35 3.81
C TYR A 60 -10.59 -21.83 3.85
N ILE A 61 -11.69 -21.13 3.60
CA ILE A 61 -11.76 -19.67 3.65
C ILE A 61 -11.55 -19.18 5.09
N TYR A 62 -12.14 -19.86 6.07
CA TYR A 62 -11.94 -19.57 7.49
C TYR A 62 -10.48 -19.71 7.91
N PHE A 63 -9.85 -20.84 7.57
CA PHE A 63 -8.43 -21.07 7.85
C PHE A 63 -7.55 -19.98 7.22
N TYR A 64 -7.80 -19.63 5.96
CA TYR A 64 -7.10 -18.55 5.28
C TYR A 64 -7.29 -17.21 5.99
N ALA A 65 -8.52 -16.85 6.36
CA ALA A 65 -8.81 -15.59 7.04
C ALA A 65 -8.09 -15.48 8.39
N ILE A 66 -8.13 -16.54 9.19
CA ILE A 66 -7.43 -16.57 10.48
C ILE A 66 -5.92 -16.46 10.31
N SER A 67 -5.33 -17.21 9.38
CA SER A 67 -3.89 -17.14 9.10
C SER A 67 -3.44 -15.76 8.63
N CYS A 68 -4.23 -15.08 7.79
CA CYS A 68 -3.99 -13.69 7.40
C CYS A 68 -3.96 -12.74 8.60
N ILE A 69 -4.91 -12.88 9.51
CA ILE A 69 -5.00 -12.03 10.71
C ILE A 69 -3.77 -12.24 11.59
N PHE A 70 -3.40 -13.51 11.88
CA PHE A 70 -2.23 -13.81 12.69
C PHE A 70 -0.95 -13.26 12.08
N LEU A 71 -0.73 -13.44 10.77
CA LEU A 71 0.42 -12.89 10.07
C LEU A 71 0.45 -11.36 10.15
N SER A 72 -0.68 -10.69 9.92
CA SER A 72 -0.79 -9.23 9.99
C SER A 72 -0.39 -8.69 11.36
N ILE A 73 -0.94 -9.28 12.42
CA ILE A 73 -0.66 -8.88 13.81
C ILE A 73 0.82 -9.06 14.14
N LEU A 74 1.36 -10.26 13.91
CA LEU A 74 2.75 -10.58 14.24
C LEU A 74 3.75 -9.76 13.43
N SER A 75 3.44 -9.47 12.16
CA SER A 75 4.22 -8.59 11.30
C SER A 75 4.28 -7.16 11.84
N GLN A 76 3.17 -6.60 12.30
CA GLN A 76 3.13 -5.27 12.89
C GLN A 76 3.81 -5.22 14.26
N ILE A 77 3.71 -6.30 15.05
CA ILE A 77 4.45 -6.42 16.32
C ILE A 77 5.96 -6.44 16.06
N ALA A 78 6.44 -7.28 15.13
CA ALA A 78 7.87 -7.34 14.80
C ALA A 78 8.42 -5.96 14.40
N ARG A 79 7.71 -5.25 13.52
CA ARG A 79 8.05 -3.90 13.11
C ARG A 79 7.99 -2.89 14.25
N GLY A 80 6.96 -2.95 15.08
CA GLY A 80 6.80 -2.09 16.27
C GLY A 80 7.96 -2.24 17.24
N LEU A 81 8.46 -3.46 17.43
CA LEU A 81 9.64 -3.78 18.25
C LEU A 81 10.99 -3.44 17.56
N GLY A 82 10.97 -2.94 16.30
CA GLY A 82 12.16 -2.54 15.56
C GLY A 82 12.82 -3.67 14.77
N ASP A 83 12.19 -4.84 14.65
CA ASP A 83 12.75 -5.96 13.90
C ASP A 83 12.17 -6.07 12.48
N ASN A 84 12.62 -5.17 11.63
CA ASN A 84 12.25 -5.17 10.22
C ASN A 84 12.86 -6.37 9.45
N ILE A 85 13.95 -6.97 9.97
CA ILE A 85 14.59 -8.13 9.34
C ILE A 85 13.68 -9.35 9.46
N SER A 86 13.16 -9.64 10.65
CA SER A 86 12.23 -10.76 10.86
C SER A 86 10.94 -10.58 10.05
N TYR A 87 10.44 -9.34 9.92
CA TYR A 87 9.33 -9.03 9.04
C TYR A 87 9.66 -9.36 7.56
N ALA A 88 10.83 -8.94 7.07
CA ALA A 88 11.23 -9.16 5.68
C ALA A 88 11.42 -10.66 5.38
N ILE A 89 12.11 -11.40 6.25
CA ILE A 89 12.32 -12.84 6.11
C ILE A 89 10.98 -13.58 6.14
N SER A 90 10.08 -13.24 7.04
CA SER A 90 8.72 -13.81 7.09
C SER A 90 7.98 -13.59 5.77
N SER A 91 8.05 -12.38 5.19
CA SER A 91 7.40 -12.06 3.92
C SER A 91 7.97 -12.88 2.75
N ILE A 92 9.28 -13.16 2.76
CA ILE A 92 9.93 -14.03 1.76
C ILE A 92 9.42 -15.47 1.94
N PHE A 93 9.38 -15.99 3.18
CA PHE A 93 8.83 -17.33 3.44
C PHE A 93 7.39 -17.46 2.95
N VAL A 94 6.54 -16.47 3.26
CA VAL A 94 5.16 -16.45 2.77
C VAL A 94 5.10 -16.49 1.24
N GLY A 95 5.90 -15.67 0.56
CA GLY A 95 5.93 -15.64 -0.90
C GLY A 95 6.36 -16.97 -1.51
N VAL A 96 7.50 -17.50 -1.07
CA VAL A 96 8.07 -18.75 -1.59
C VAL A 96 7.14 -19.94 -1.31
N THR A 97 6.68 -20.08 -0.06
CA THR A 97 5.79 -21.21 0.32
C THR A 97 4.42 -21.12 -0.35
N ASN A 98 3.92 -19.91 -0.65
CA ASN A 98 2.68 -19.74 -1.39
C ASN A 98 2.82 -20.20 -2.84
N VAL A 99 3.91 -19.84 -3.52
CA VAL A 99 4.17 -20.30 -4.90
C VAL A 99 4.31 -21.82 -4.96
N ILE A 100 5.12 -22.39 -4.05
CA ILE A 100 5.31 -23.85 -3.98
C ILE A 100 3.98 -24.55 -3.64
N GLY A 101 3.24 -24.02 -2.67
CA GLY A 101 1.93 -24.55 -2.27
C GLY A 101 0.91 -24.51 -3.42
N CYS A 102 0.81 -23.37 -4.14
CA CYS A 102 -0.05 -23.28 -5.31
C CYS A 102 0.34 -24.32 -6.39
N PHE A 103 1.63 -24.48 -6.64
CA PHE A 103 2.09 -25.48 -7.60
C PHE A 103 1.70 -26.91 -7.17
N ILE A 104 1.91 -27.29 -5.92
CA ILE A 104 1.56 -28.61 -5.40
C ILE A 104 0.04 -28.83 -5.43
N PHE A 105 -0.75 -27.90 -4.86
CA PHE A 105 -2.19 -28.12 -4.70
C PHE A 105 -2.98 -27.98 -6.02
N ILE A 106 -2.52 -27.15 -6.96
CA ILE A 106 -3.22 -26.96 -8.22
C ILE A 106 -2.76 -28.00 -9.25
N TYR A 107 -1.44 -28.16 -9.43
CA TYR A 107 -0.89 -29.01 -10.48
C TYR A 107 -0.93 -30.49 -10.11
N PHE A 108 -0.39 -30.87 -8.94
CA PHE A 108 -0.36 -32.29 -8.53
C PHE A 108 -1.68 -32.78 -7.95
N LEU A 109 -2.28 -32.04 -7.02
CA LEU A 109 -3.48 -32.47 -6.33
C LEU A 109 -4.80 -32.03 -7.01
N LYS A 110 -4.71 -31.21 -8.08
CA LYS A 110 -5.84 -30.74 -8.90
C LYS A 110 -7.01 -30.15 -8.08
N MET A 111 -6.70 -29.52 -6.95
CA MET A 111 -7.70 -28.99 -6.02
C MET A 111 -8.40 -27.69 -6.50
N GLY A 112 -7.94 -27.09 -7.61
CA GLY A 112 -8.49 -25.87 -8.14
C GLY A 112 -8.51 -24.70 -7.13
N LEU A 113 -9.63 -24.02 -6.97
CA LEU A 113 -9.78 -22.88 -6.05
C LEU A 113 -9.49 -23.23 -4.58
N LYS A 114 -9.85 -24.44 -4.13
CA LYS A 114 -9.53 -24.90 -2.77
C LYS A 114 -8.02 -24.94 -2.52
N GLY A 115 -7.25 -25.35 -3.54
CA GLY A 115 -5.79 -25.41 -3.46
C GLY A 115 -5.15 -24.03 -3.29
N ILE A 116 -5.67 -23.01 -3.98
CA ILE A 116 -5.17 -21.62 -3.86
C ILE A 116 -5.37 -21.10 -2.44
N VAL A 117 -6.57 -21.30 -1.89
CA VAL A 117 -6.92 -20.82 -0.54
C VAL A 117 -6.09 -21.55 0.52
N LEU A 118 -5.91 -22.87 0.38
CA LEU A 118 -5.06 -23.66 1.27
C LEU A 118 -3.59 -23.23 1.22
N ALA A 119 -3.03 -23.05 0.01
CA ALA A 119 -1.66 -22.61 -0.15
C ALA A 119 -1.42 -21.27 0.56
N GLY A 120 -2.35 -20.30 0.37
CA GLY A 120 -2.29 -19.01 1.06
C GLY A 120 -2.40 -19.15 2.58
N GLY A 121 -3.29 -19.98 3.10
CA GLY A 121 -3.45 -20.21 4.54
C GLY A 121 -2.21 -20.83 5.19
N ILE A 122 -1.63 -21.85 4.55
CA ILE A 122 -0.41 -22.51 5.03
C ILE A 122 0.78 -21.54 5.01
N SER A 123 0.98 -20.82 3.91
CA SER A 123 2.10 -19.87 3.79
C SER A 123 2.01 -18.75 4.81
N ASN A 124 0.83 -18.17 5.02
CA ASN A 124 0.63 -17.16 6.06
C ASN A 124 0.93 -17.72 7.46
N SER A 125 0.52 -18.98 7.74
CA SER A 125 0.80 -19.65 9.01
C SER A 125 2.30 -19.85 9.22
N ILE A 126 3.04 -20.26 8.19
CA ILE A 126 4.51 -20.42 8.26
C ILE A 126 5.18 -19.09 8.57
N GLY A 127 4.81 -18.00 7.89
CA GLY A 127 5.35 -16.66 8.15
C GLY A 127 5.02 -16.17 9.57
N ALA A 128 3.81 -16.41 10.03
CA ALA A 128 3.38 -16.05 11.38
C ALA A 128 4.16 -16.82 12.46
N ILE A 129 4.30 -18.13 12.30
CA ILE A 129 5.06 -19.00 13.23
C ILE A 129 6.53 -18.58 13.27
N TYR A 130 7.14 -18.27 12.14
CA TYR A 130 8.51 -17.79 12.10
C TYR A 130 8.72 -16.55 12.98
N ILE A 131 7.86 -15.52 12.86
CA ILE A 131 7.94 -14.30 13.68
C ILE A 131 7.74 -14.64 15.16
N LEU A 132 6.74 -15.46 15.47
CA LEU A 132 6.37 -15.83 16.83
C LEU A 132 7.53 -16.50 17.58
N ILE A 133 8.24 -17.42 16.91
CA ILE A 133 9.39 -18.15 17.47
C ILE A 133 10.62 -17.24 17.57
N ASN A 134 10.96 -16.56 16.48
CA ASN A 134 12.17 -15.75 16.40
C ASN A 134 12.16 -14.60 17.43
N LYS A 135 11.02 -13.97 17.64
CA LYS A 135 10.85 -12.88 18.61
C LYS A 135 10.45 -13.33 20.00
N LYS A 136 10.24 -14.62 20.21
CA LYS A 136 9.78 -15.16 21.50
C LYS A 136 8.59 -14.37 22.05
N ILE A 137 7.64 -14.03 21.15
CA ILE A 137 6.51 -13.13 21.46
C ILE A 137 5.71 -13.64 22.65
N LEU A 138 5.62 -14.95 22.83
CA LEU A 138 4.94 -15.56 23.97
C LEU A 138 5.50 -15.10 25.33
N ASN A 139 6.80 -14.73 25.40
CA ASN A 139 7.42 -14.23 26.63
C ASN A 139 6.97 -12.81 27.03
N TYR A 140 6.37 -12.10 26.07
CA TYR A 140 5.79 -10.78 26.32
C TYR A 140 4.35 -10.87 26.83
N LEU A 141 3.68 -12.01 26.64
CA LEU A 141 2.28 -12.18 26.95
C LEU A 141 2.13 -12.69 28.38
N LYS A 142 1.61 -11.84 29.25
CA LYS A 142 1.20 -12.21 30.62
C LYS A 142 -0.09 -11.49 30.97
N ILE A 143 -1.07 -12.18 31.48
CA ILE A 143 -2.37 -11.64 31.92
C ILE A 143 -2.16 -10.52 32.96
N SER A 144 -1.11 -10.64 33.79
CA SER A 144 -0.79 -9.63 34.82
C SER A 144 -0.41 -8.26 34.26
N TYR A 145 -0.04 -8.16 32.98
CA TYR A 145 0.25 -6.88 32.29
C TYR A 145 -0.97 -6.28 31.59
N PHE A 146 -2.13 -6.92 31.68
CA PHE A 146 -3.36 -6.40 31.11
C PHE A 146 -3.74 -5.05 31.76
N ASN A 147 -4.00 -4.05 30.90
CA ASN A 147 -4.37 -2.71 31.33
C ASN A 147 -5.52 -2.18 30.48
N LYS A 148 -6.67 -1.95 31.09
CA LYS A 148 -7.88 -1.43 30.45
C LYS A 148 -7.63 -0.07 29.76
N ARG A 149 -6.78 0.79 30.33
CA ARG A 149 -6.45 2.10 29.78
C ARG A 149 -5.73 1.96 28.43
N ASP A 150 -4.82 1.01 28.30
CA ASP A 150 -4.08 0.76 27.06
C ASP A 150 -5.02 0.26 25.97
N ILE A 151 -5.99 -0.60 26.29
CA ILE A 151 -7.01 -1.05 25.32
C ILE A 151 -7.83 0.14 24.81
N ILE A 152 -8.31 1.00 25.71
CA ILE A 152 -9.10 2.17 25.31
C ILE A 152 -8.30 3.09 24.38
N ASN A 153 -7.02 3.32 24.68
CA ASN A 153 -6.14 4.12 23.87
C ASN A 153 -5.91 3.48 22.46
N LEU A 154 -5.66 2.16 22.43
CA LEU A 154 -5.51 1.40 21.19
C LEU A 154 -6.78 1.49 20.33
N ILE A 155 -7.95 1.25 20.90
CA ILE A 155 -9.23 1.30 20.18
C ILE A 155 -9.50 2.74 19.68
N ARG A 156 -9.31 3.74 20.53
CA ARG A 156 -9.51 5.16 20.17
C ARG A 156 -8.64 5.59 19.00
N TYR A 157 -7.42 5.07 18.91
CA TYR A 157 -6.52 5.33 17.79
C TYR A 157 -6.90 4.53 16.54
N SER A 158 -7.24 3.24 16.71
CA SER A 158 -7.46 2.31 15.60
C SER A 158 -8.82 2.47 14.93
N LEU A 159 -9.86 2.77 15.71
CA LEU A 159 -11.23 2.88 15.18
C LEU A 159 -11.37 3.88 14.02
N PRO A 160 -10.77 5.08 14.06
CA PRO A 160 -10.81 6.01 12.94
C PRO A 160 -10.04 5.53 11.69
N LEU A 161 -9.18 4.52 11.80
CA LEU A 161 -8.48 3.95 10.65
C LEU A 161 -9.35 3.02 9.81
N ILE A 162 -10.48 2.50 10.37
CA ILE A 162 -11.41 1.64 9.64
C ILE A 162 -12.04 2.37 8.44
N PRO A 163 -12.67 3.55 8.60
CA PRO A 163 -13.17 4.32 7.47
C PRO A 163 -12.10 4.62 6.41
N ASN A 164 -10.86 4.90 6.86
CA ASN A 164 -9.74 5.11 5.93
C ASN A 164 -9.46 3.88 5.06
N SER A 165 -9.37 2.69 5.67
CA SER A 165 -9.12 1.45 4.94
C SER A 165 -10.28 1.05 4.05
N LEU A 166 -11.54 1.24 4.52
CA LEU A 166 -12.74 1.04 3.73
C LEU A 166 -12.76 1.96 2.51
N SER A 167 -12.49 3.24 2.72
CA SER A 167 -12.50 4.22 1.62
C SER A 167 -11.45 3.92 0.56
N SER A 168 -10.23 3.54 0.98
CA SER A 168 -9.18 3.12 0.04
C SER A 168 -9.58 1.87 -0.75
N TRP A 169 -10.23 0.91 -0.10
CA TRP A 169 -10.77 -0.29 -0.75
C TRP A 169 -11.91 0.07 -1.71
N PHE A 170 -12.82 0.96 -1.30
CA PHE A 170 -13.90 1.42 -2.18
C PHE A 170 -13.35 2.15 -3.42
N ILE A 171 -12.38 3.04 -3.29
CA ILE A 171 -11.77 3.72 -4.44
C ILE A 171 -11.21 2.70 -5.44
N SER A 172 -10.50 1.67 -4.96
CA SER A 172 -9.84 0.69 -5.84
C SER A 172 -10.80 -0.31 -6.50
N ILE A 173 -11.96 -0.57 -5.90
CA ILE A 173 -12.91 -1.60 -6.39
C ILE A 173 -14.14 -0.96 -7.02
N SER A 174 -14.59 0.21 -6.54
CA SER A 174 -15.80 0.86 -7.07
C SER A 174 -15.72 1.07 -8.58
N ASP A 175 -14.57 1.50 -9.09
CA ASP A 175 -14.36 1.71 -10.52
C ASP A 175 -14.65 0.44 -11.32
N LYS A 176 -14.11 -0.71 -10.89
CA LYS A 176 -14.28 -2.00 -11.57
C LYS A 176 -15.73 -2.50 -11.50
N VAL A 177 -16.36 -2.36 -10.34
CA VAL A 177 -17.76 -2.76 -10.15
C VAL A 177 -18.68 -1.89 -11.00
N MET A 178 -18.47 -0.58 -10.99
CA MET A 178 -19.28 0.36 -11.77
C MET A 178 -19.10 0.17 -13.28
N ILE A 179 -17.85 -0.02 -13.76
CA ILE A 179 -17.60 -0.34 -15.17
C ILE A 179 -18.29 -1.64 -15.56
N SER A 180 -18.17 -2.69 -14.75
CA SER A 180 -18.79 -3.99 -15.05
C SER A 180 -20.32 -3.90 -15.11
N TYR A 181 -20.92 -3.12 -14.20
CA TYR A 181 -22.39 -2.97 -14.11
C TYR A 181 -22.96 -2.00 -15.15
N LEU A 182 -22.31 -0.86 -15.40
CA LEU A 182 -22.83 0.22 -16.25
C LEU A 182 -22.42 0.08 -17.73
N ILE A 183 -21.25 -0.50 -18.01
CA ILE A 183 -20.71 -0.59 -19.37
C ILE A 183 -20.63 -2.06 -19.82
N GLY A 184 -20.18 -2.96 -18.93
CA GLY A 184 -20.08 -4.39 -19.21
C GLY A 184 -18.73 -5.01 -18.86
N ASN A 185 -18.71 -6.35 -18.84
CA ASN A 185 -17.54 -7.13 -18.42
C ASN A 185 -16.34 -6.99 -19.36
N SER A 186 -16.57 -6.79 -20.66
CA SER A 186 -15.49 -6.57 -21.63
C SER A 186 -14.71 -5.27 -21.31
N ALA A 187 -15.45 -4.18 -21.05
CA ALA A 187 -14.87 -2.90 -20.63
C ALA A 187 -14.08 -3.01 -19.30
N ASN A 188 -14.60 -3.80 -18.35
CA ASN A 188 -13.89 -4.07 -17.10
C ASN A 188 -12.59 -4.87 -17.34
N GLY A 189 -12.55 -5.76 -18.32
CA GLY A 189 -11.34 -6.45 -18.77
C GLY A 189 -10.28 -5.48 -19.27
N ILE A 190 -10.66 -4.53 -20.13
CA ILE A 190 -9.79 -3.47 -20.67
C ILE A 190 -9.25 -2.59 -19.53
N TYR A 191 -10.12 -2.11 -18.64
CA TYR A 191 -9.71 -1.32 -17.47
C TYR A 191 -8.79 -2.09 -16.53
N SER A 192 -9.06 -3.38 -16.31
CA SER A 192 -8.24 -4.23 -15.44
C SER A 192 -6.81 -4.42 -15.97
N ILE A 193 -6.61 -4.45 -17.28
CA ILE A 193 -5.27 -4.47 -17.89
C ILE A 193 -4.60 -3.12 -17.72
N SER A 194 -5.30 -2.03 -17.97
CA SER A 194 -4.76 -0.67 -17.81
C SER A 194 -4.28 -0.40 -16.39
N THR A 195 -4.98 -0.92 -15.37
CA THR A 195 -4.63 -0.72 -13.95
C THR A 195 -3.44 -1.54 -13.48
N LYS A 196 -3.00 -2.60 -14.19
CA LYS A 196 -1.90 -3.47 -13.73
C LYS A 196 -0.60 -2.72 -13.46
N PHE A 197 -0.26 -1.75 -14.31
CA PHE A 197 0.98 -0.98 -14.19
C PHE A 197 0.92 0.03 -13.03
N SER A 198 -0.22 0.65 -12.84
CA SER A 198 -0.49 1.52 -11.68
C SER A 198 -0.42 0.72 -10.38
N ILE A 199 -1.03 -0.46 -10.33
CA ILE A 199 -1.00 -1.36 -9.17
C ILE A 199 0.44 -1.80 -8.87
N LEU A 200 1.24 -2.14 -9.90
CA LEU A 200 2.66 -2.47 -9.72
C LEU A 200 3.42 -1.32 -9.03
N MET A 201 3.21 -0.09 -9.49
CA MET A 201 3.84 1.09 -8.89
C MET A 201 3.35 1.36 -7.47
N SER A 202 2.05 1.22 -7.21
CA SER A 202 1.48 1.33 -5.86
C SER A 202 2.05 0.27 -4.90
N HIS A 203 2.31 -0.95 -5.37
CA HIS A 203 2.98 -1.98 -4.57
C HIS A 203 4.43 -1.62 -4.25
N ILE A 204 5.20 -1.14 -5.22
CA ILE A 204 6.58 -0.67 -4.98
C ILE A 204 6.56 0.45 -3.93
N PHE A 205 5.67 1.41 -4.08
CA PHE A 205 5.51 2.50 -3.12
C PHE A 205 5.07 2.01 -1.74
N SER A 206 4.18 1.03 -1.65
CA SER A 206 3.67 0.51 -0.38
C SER A 206 4.78 -0.05 0.51
N VAL A 207 5.72 -0.80 -0.07
CA VAL A 207 6.90 -1.32 0.65
C VAL A 207 7.74 -0.17 1.24
N PHE A 208 7.95 0.87 0.42
CA PHE A 208 8.66 2.06 0.86
C PHE A 208 7.89 2.84 1.94
N ASN A 209 6.58 2.99 1.76
CA ASN A 209 5.71 3.72 2.69
C ASN A 209 5.64 3.07 4.08
N LEU A 210 5.85 1.76 4.17
CA LEU A 210 5.99 1.07 5.45
C LEU A 210 7.17 1.59 6.25
N SER A 211 8.35 1.69 5.63
CA SER A 211 9.58 2.21 6.26
C SER A 211 9.47 3.73 6.54
N TRP A 212 8.82 4.45 5.63
CA TRP A 212 8.55 5.88 5.81
C TRP A 212 7.67 6.15 7.03
N THR A 213 6.58 5.41 7.19
CA THR A 213 5.65 5.55 8.33
C THR A 213 6.35 5.30 9.66
N GLU A 214 7.26 4.31 9.71
CA GLU A 214 8.09 4.04 10.89
C GLU A 214 9.05 5.20 11.17
N SER A 215 9.83 5.60 10.17
CA SER A 215 10.79 6.71 10.30
C SER A 215 10.12 8.02 10.69
N ALA A 216 8.97 8.34 10.08
CA ALA A 216 8.19 9.50 10.44
C ALA A 216 7.69 9.44 11.89
N SER A 217 7.30 8.25 12.36
CA SER A 217 6.82 8.04 13.73
C SER A 217 7.93 8.19 14.78
N ILE A 218 9.15 7.75 14.47
CA ILE A 218 10.31 7.88 15.34
C ILE A 218 10.70 9.37 15.45
N ASN A 219 10.80 10.07 14.32
CA ASN A 219 11.25 11.47 14.28
C ASN A 219 10.13 12.48 14.58
N ALA A 220 8.91 12.04 14.91
CA ALA A 220 7.77 12.94 15.17
C ALA A 220 7.97 13.87 16.37
N LYS A 221 8.85 13.48 17.31
CA LYS A 221 9.18 14.25 18.52
C LYS A 221 10.41 15.14 18.37
N ASP A 222 11.16 15.03 17.26
CA ASP A 222 12.41 15.77 17.08
C ASP A 222 12.16 17.25 16.78
N CYS A 223 13.11 18.09 17.21
CA CYS A 223 13.04 19.54 16.96
C CYS A 223 13.15 19.87 15.46
N GLU A 224 13.91 19.07 14.68
CA GLU A 224 14.10 19.26 13.24
C GLU A 224 13.12 18.48 12.35
N LYS A 225 12.02 17.94 12.89
CA LYS A 225 11.04 17.12 12.16
C LYS A 225 10.51 17.74 10.87
N GLU A 226 10.29 19.05 10.84
CA GLU A 226 9.77 19.77 9.66
C GLU A 226 10.73 19.68 8.48
N LYS A 227 12.03 19.89 8.73
CA LYS A 227 13.10 19.78 7.72
C LYS A 227 13.27 18.34 7.26
N PHE A 228 13.24 17.39 8.19
CA PHE A 228 13.30 15.96 7.89
C PHE A 228 12.15 15.54 7.01
N PHE A 229 10.88 15.82 7.41
CA PHE A 229 9.69 15.44 6.63
C PHE A 229 9.69 16.08 5.24
N SER A 230 10.00 17.38 5.14
CA SER A 230 10.06 18.08 3.86
C SER A 230 11.08 17.43 2.90
N ASN A 231 12.28 17.13 3.38
CA ASN A 231 13.32 16.50 2.57
C ASN A 231 12.96 15.09 2.14
N VAL A 232 12.39 14.28 3.05
CA VAL A 232 12.02 12.89 2.73
C VAL A 232 10.90 12.86 1.71
N ILE A 233 9.83 13.68 1.88
CA ILE A 233 8.71 13.74 0.93
C ILE A 233 9.22 14.13 -0.46
N ASP A 234 10.00 15.22 -0.57
CA ASP A 234 10.51 15.69 -1.86
C ASP A 234 11.36 14.63 -2.56
N ASN A 235 12.21 13.94 -1.80
CA ASN A 235 13.14 12.96 -2.35
C ASN A 235 12.42 11.69 -2.81
N ILE A 236 11.50 11.17 -1.99
CA ILE A 236 10.75 9.95 -2.34
C ILE A 236 9.81 10.24 -3.49
N PHE A 237 9.07 11.34 -3.42
CA PHE A 237 8.18 11.73 -4.51
C PHE A 237 8.95 11.86 -5.83
N LYS A 238 10.15 12.46 -5.80
CA LYS A 238 11.01 12.58 -6.96
C LYS A 238 11.40 11.22 -7.55
N ILE A 239 11.83 10.27 -6.70
CA ILE A 239 12.20 8.91 -7.15
C ILE A 239 10.99 8.18 -7.71
N CYS A 240 9.88 8.15 -6.98
CA CYS A 240 8.67 7.46 -7.41
C CYS A 240 8.08 8.05 -8.70
N SER A 241 8.07 9.39 -8.82
CA SER A 241 7.64 10.05 -10.06
C SER A 241 8.53 9.69 -11.25
N CYS A 242 9.87 9.60 -11.04
CA CYS A 242 10.78 9.14 -12.09
C CYS A 242 10.46 7.69 -12.51
N LEU A 243 10.14 6.80 -11.58
CA LEU A 243 9.72 5.44 -11.90
C LEU A 243 8.41 5.43 -12.71
N CYS A 244 7.42 6.24 -12.34
CA CYS A 244 6.20 6.40 -13.12
C CYS A 244 6.49 6.88 -14.56
N LEU A 245 7.38 7.86 -14.72
CA LEU A 245 7.78 8.37 -16.05
C LEU A 245 8.47 7.28 -16.88
N ILE A 246 9.34 6.47 -16.30
CA ILE A 246 10.00 5.35 -16.98
C ILE A 246 8.96 4.33 -17.43
N ILE A 247 7.98 4.00 -16.58
CA ILE A 247 6.90 3.07 -16.96
C ILE A 247 6.12 3.63 -18.14
N ILE A 248 5.69 4.90 -18.11
CA ILE A 248 4.97 5.53 -19.24
C ILE A 248 5.80 5.48 -20.51
N ALA A 249 7.09 5.82 -20.45
CA ALA A 249 7.96 5.85 -21.62
C ALA A 249 8.24 4.45 -22.19
N ALA A 250 8.31 3.42 -21.35
CA ALA A 250 8.54 2.04 -21.75
C ALA A 250 7.27 1.33 -22.27
N MET A 251 6.08 1.81 -21.88
CA MET A 251 4.81 1.16 -22.20
C MET A 251 4.57 0.92 -23.69
N PRO A 252 4.86 1.84 -24.63
CA PRO A 252 4.62 1.58 -26.05
C PRO A 252 5.36 0.34 -26.58
N ILE A 253 6.52 0.02 -25.99
CA ILE A 253 7.33 -1.15 -26.34
C ILE A 253 6.78 -2.38 -25.60
N ILE A 254 6.59 -2.29 -24.29
CA ILE A 254 6.11 -3.38 -23.43
C ILE A 254 4.72 -3.85 -23.89
N PHE A 255 3.83 -2.91 -24.21
CA PHE A 255 2.46 -3.22 -24.59
C PHE A 255 2.39 -4.07 -25.86
N ARG A 256 3.23 -3.75 -26.87
CA ARG A 256 3.28 -4.51 -28.12
C ARG A 256 3.81 -5.94 -27.97
N ILE A 257 4.68 -6.18 -26.97
CA ILE A 257 5.29 -7.49 -26.75
C ILE A 257 4.42 -8.37 -25.87
N MET A 258 3.79 -7.78 -24.83
CA MET A 258 3.18 -8.55 -23.74
C MET A 258 1.65 -8.61 -23.80
N ILE A 259 0.99 -7.70 -24.54
CA ILE A 259 -0.48 -7.58 -24.47
C ILE A 259 -1.10 -7.97 -25.81
N ASN A 260 -2.11 -8.82 -25.73
CA ASN A 260 -2.84 -9.27 -26.91
C ASN A 260 -3.63 -8.11 -27.54
N ASN A 261 -3.71 -8.12 -28.88
CA ASN A 261 -4.40 -7.09 -29.69
C ASN A 261 -5.86 -6.86 -29.29
N SER A 262 -6.55 -7.85 -28.72
CA SER A 262 -7.92 -7.70 -28.21
C SER A 262 -8.06 -6.66 -27.09
N PHE A 263 -6.95 -6.22 -26.48
CA PHE A 263 -6.94 -5.25 -25.40
C PHE A 263 -6.25 -3.92 -25.79
N ASN A 264 -6.13 -3.62 -27.07
CA ASN A 264 -5.45 -2.42 -27.55
C ASN A 264 -6.04 -1.11 -26.98
N GLU A 265 -7.33 -1.07 -26.68
CA GLU A 265 -7.96 0.09 -26.05
C GLU A 265 -7.40 0.39 -24.65
N ALA A 266 -6.87 -0.62 -23.93
CA ALA A 266 -6.28 -0.42 -22.62
C ALA A 266 -5.09 0.54 -22.65
N TYR A 267 -4.39 0.62 -23.78
CA TYR A 267 -3.25 1.49 -24.00
C TYR A 267 -3.57 2.95 -23.68
N VAL A 268 -4.74 3.43 -24.07
CA VAL A 268 -5.16 4.84 -23.92
C VAL A 268 -5.25 5.26 -22.46
N TYR A 269 -5.62 4.34 -21.55
CA TYR A 269 -5.92 4.66 -20.15
C TYR A 269 -4.68 4.62 -19.24
N ILE A 270 -3.60 3.94 -19.66
CA ILE A 270 -2.40 3.74 -18.83
C ILE A 270 -1.76 5.05 -18.35
N PRO A 271 -1.49 6.06 -19.21
CA PRO A 271 -0.89 7.31 -18.75
C PRO A 271 -1.74 8.05 -17.73
N LEU A 272 -3.07 8.04 -17.91
CA LEU A 272 -4.00 8.69 -16.98
C LEU A 272 -3.94 8.04 -15.59
N LEU A 273 -3.93 6.71 -15.56
CA LEU A 273 -3.81 5.97 -14.31
C LEU A 273 -2.44 6.18 -13.64
N MET A 274 -1.36 6.35 -14.41
CA MET A 274 -0.05 6.69 -13.87
C MET A 274 -0.01 8.10 -13.27
N ILE A 275 -0.77 9.07 -13.82
CA ILE A 275 -0.98 10.38 -13.18
C ILE A 275 -1.67 10.19 -11.83
N ALA A 276 -2.77 9.41 -11.79
CA ALA A 276 -3.49 9.12 -10.56
C ALA A 276 -2.55 8.52 -9.50
N THR A 277 -1.71 7.55 -9.90
CA THR A 277 -0.73 6.91 -9.03
C THR A 277 0.30 7.88 -8.46
N ASN A 278 0.74 8.88 -9.22
CA ASN A 278 1.63 9.93 -8.70
C ASN A 278 1.00 10.72 -7.55
N PHE A 279 -0.28 11.09 -7.68
CA PHE A 279 -1.01 11.77 -6.61
C PHE A 279 -1.35 10.84 -5.45
N GLU A 280 -1.63 9.55 -5.71
CA GLU A 280 -1.75 8.51 -4.69
C GLU A 280 -0.49 8.44 -3.83
N ILE A 281 0.69 8.37 -4.45
CA ILE A 281 1.99 8.34 -3.77
C ILE A 281 2.17 9.59 -2.89
N LEU A 282 1.94 10.77 -3.43
CA LEU A 282 2.08 12.02 -2.67
C LEU A 282 1.10 12.07 -1.50
N SER A 283 -0.15 11.66 -1.72
CA SER A 283 -1.15 11.56 -0.66
C SER A 283 -0.75 10.54 0.42
N GLY A 284 -0.15 9.42 0.03
CA GLY A 284 0.35 8.38 0.94
C GLY A 284 1.50 8.89 1.80
N LEU A 285 2.46 9.63 1.21
CA LEU A 285 3.56 10.26 1.95
C LEU A 285 3.05 11.24 3.02
N LEU A 286 2.07 12.07 2.68
CA LEU A 286 1.41 12.97 3.64
C LEU A 286 0.58 12.20 4.67
N GLY A 287 -0.02 11.07 4.27
CA GLY A 287 -0.77 10.18 5.15
C GLY A 287 0.07 9.61 6.28
N ALA A 288 1.32 9.23 6.01
CA ALA A 288 2.24 8.74 7.02
C ALA A 288 2.54 9.78 8.12
N ILE A 289 2.53 11.07 7.77
CA ILE A 289 2.71 12.16 8.76
C ILE A 289 1.50 12.21 9.71
N TYR A 290 0.27 12.07 9.23
CA TYR A 290 -0.88 11.98 10.11
C TYR A 290 -0.78 10.81 11.08
N ILE A 291 -0.29 9.65 10.61
CA ILE A 291 -0.06 8.48 11.47
C ILE A 291 0.99 8.80 12.53
N SER A 292 2.10 9.44 12.15
CA SER A 292 3.18 9.82 13.05
C SER A 292 2.73 10.79 14.15
N LEU A 293 1.81 11.70 13.81
CA LEU A 293 1.21 12.69 14.72
C LEU A 293 -0.01 12.15 15.49
N LYS A 294 -0.40 10.88 15.28
CA LYS A 294 -1.61 10.25 15.85
C LYS A 294 -2.94 10.94 15.45
N LEU A 295 -2.97 11.58 14.28
CA LEU A 295 -4.14 12.24 13.73
C LEU A 295 -4.96 11.29 12.83
N SER A 296 -5.29 10.10 13.34
CA SER A 296 -5.98 9.04 12.58
C SER A 296 -7.36 9.46 12.05
N LYS A 297 -8.06 10.34 12.77
CA LYS A 297 -9.34 10.90 12.33
C LYS A 297 -9.21 11.74 11.06
N ASN A 298 -8.17 12.58 10.97
CA ASN A 298 -7.95 13.44 9.81
C ASN A 298 -7.63 12.64 8.55
N ILE A 299 -6.81 11.57 8.67
CA ILE A 299 -6.52 10.68 7.53
C ILE A 299 -7.80 9.98 7.05
N ALA A 300 -8.65 9.52 7.97
CA ALA A 300 -9.91 8.88 7.64
C ALA A 300 -10.86 9.81 6.88
N ILE A 301 -11.07 11.02 7.38
CA ILE A 301 -11.97 12.01 6.76
C ILE A 301 -11.49 12.36 5.35
N THR A 302 -10.19 12.63 5.18
CA THR A 302 -9.64 13.01 3.87
C THR A 302 -9.82 11.90 2.83
N THR A 303 -9.59 10.64 3.20
CA THR A 303 -9.75 9.50 2.28
C THR A 303 -11.22 9.20 2.00
N LEU A 304 -12.11 9.40 2.98
CA LEU A 304 -13.55 9.22 2.83
C LEU A 304 -14.13 10.20 1.80
N ILE A 305 -13.77 11.48 1.92
CA ILE A 305 -14.18 12.52 0.97
C ILE A 305 -13.75 12.14 -0.46
N ALA A 306 -12.51 11.65 -0.63
CA ALA A 306 -12.03 11.22 -1.94
C ALA A 306 -12.83 10.04 -2.50
N GLY A 307 -13.15 9.05 -1.67
CA GLY A 307 -13.96 7.90 -2.08
C GLY A 307 -15.34 8.31 -2.54
N ILE A 308 -15.99 9.22 -1.81
CA ILE A 308 -17.30 9.76 -2.17
C ILE A 308 -17.23 10.52 -3.50
N VAL A 309 -16.22 11.39 -3.69
CA VAL A 309 -16.06 12.14 -4.93
C VAL A 309 -15.82 11.20 -6.12
N ASN A 310 -14.99 10.16 -5.95
CA ASN A 310 -14.76 9.16 -6.99
C ASN A 310 -16.08 8.50 -7.44
N VAL A 311 -16.86 7.99 -6.49
CA VAL A 311 -18.14 7.32 -6.78
C VAL A 311 -19.14 8.27 -7.43
N ILE A 312 -19.25 9.51 -6.97
CA ILE A 312 -20.17 10.52 -7.55
C ILE A 312 -19.82 10.81 -9.01
N ILE A 313 -18.52 11.06 -9.30
CA ILE A 313 -18.08 11.35 -10.68
C ILE A 313 -18.39 10.15 -11.58
N ASN A 314 -18.08 8.95 -11.12
CA ASN A 314 -18.37 7.72 -11.87
C ASN A 314 -19.88 7.54 -12.12
N ALA A 315 -20.73 7.72 -11.09
CA ALA A 315 -22.16 7.53 -11.21
C ALA A 315 -22.81 8.51 -12.21
N ILE A 316 -22.32 9.75 -12.26
CA ILE A 316 -22.90 10.79 -13.13
C ILE A 316 -22.43 10.64 -14.57
N PHE A 317 -21.12 10.39 -14.78
CA PHE A 317 -20.51 10.56 -16.10
C PHE A 317 -20.15 9.24 -16.81
N MET A 318 -20.07 8.09 -16.11
CA MET A 318 -19.55 6.84 -16.67
C MET A 318 -20.42 6.30 -17.81
N ILE A 319 -21.74 6.39 -17.70
CA ILE A 319 -22.68 5.93 -18.76
C ILE A 319 -22.45 6.71 -20.07
N ARG A 320 -22.12 8.02 -19.98
CA ARG A 320 -21.96 8.88 -21.16
C ARG A 320 -20.58 8.81 -21.79
N TYR A 321 -19.53 8.72 -20.97
CA TYR A 321 -18.14 8.85 -21.43
C TYR A 321 -17.31 7.58 -21.28
N GLY A 322 -17.87 6.50 -20.73
CA GLY A 322 -17.21 5.20 -20.65
C GLY A 322 -16.05 5.12 -19.65
N ILE A 323 -15.08 4.27 -19.94
CA ILE A 323 -13.95 3.92 -19.06
C ILE A 323 -13.08 5.12 -18.67
N ILE A 324 -12.94 6.12 -19.52
CA ILE A 324 -12.11 7.31 -19.27
C ILE A 324 -12.54 8.05 -17.99
N VAL A 325 -13.82 7.97 -17.64
CA VAL A 325 -14.36 8.59 -16.42
C VAL A 325 -13.75 7.97 -15.17
N ALA A 326 -13.55 6.65 -15.13
CA ALA A 326 -12.90 5.98 -14.03
C ALA A 326 -11.45 6.46 -13.83
N CYS A 327 -10.73 6.72 -14.92
CA CYS A 327 -9.38 7.30 -14.83
C CYS A 327 -9.41 8.74 -14.30
N ILE A 328 -10.33 9.57 -14.81
CA ILE A 328 -10.45 10.98 -14.40
C ILE A 328 -10.94 11.08 -12.95
N SER A 329 -11.94 10.30 -12.55
CA SER A 329 -12.46 10.30 -11.17
C SER A 329 -11.38 9.94 -10.17
N THR A 330 -10.54 8.96 -10.51
CA THR A 330 -9.40 8.56 -9.67
C THR A 330 -8.34 9.66 -9.57
N ILE A 331 -7.99 10.33 -10.68
CA ILE A 331 -7.09 11.49 -10.68
C ILE A 331 -7.65 12.59 -9.77
N VAL A 332 -8.90 13.01 -10.00
CA VAL A 332 -9.54 14.09 -9.25
C VAL A 332 -9.58 13.77 -7.75
N SER A 333 -9.92 12.54 -7.40
CA SER A 333 -9.99 12.08 -6.01
C SER A 333 -8.64 12.20 -5.30
N TYR A 334 -7.56 11.67 -5.90
CA TYR A 334 -6.22 11.76 -5.29
C TYR A 334 -5.65 13.17 -5.29
N VAL A 335 -5.94 13.99 -6.30
CA VAL A 335 -5.58 15.41 -6.32
C VAL A 335 -6.25 16.15 -5.16
N LEU A 336 -7.56 15.97 -4.96
CA LEU A 336 -8.31 16.58 -3.86
C LEU A 336 -7.77 16.17 -2.49
N VAL A 337 -7.52 14.87 -2.28
CA VAL A 337 -6.88 14.39 -1.03
C VAL A 337 -5.54 15.06 -0.80
N THR A 338 -4.71 15.10 -1.84
CA THR A 338 -3.36 15.67 -1.73
C THR A 338 -3.42 17.14 -1.35
N ILE A 339 -4.25 17.92 -2.05
CA ILE A 339 -4.45 19.35 -1.79
C ILE A 339 -4.98 19.55 -0.37
N TYR A 340 -6.01 18.82 0.02
CA TYR A 340 -6.59 18.94 1.37
C TYR A 340 -5.54 18.61 2.44
N ARG A 341 -4.78 17.52 2.29
CA ARG A 341 -3.74 17.12 3.24
C ARG A 341 -2.62 18.16 3.35
N ILE A 342 -2.21 18.79 2.26
CA ILE A 342 -1.23 19.87 2.28
C ILE A 342 -1.72 21.05 3.13
N PHE A 343 -2.98 21.46 2.97
CA PHE A 343 -3.54 22.59 3.74
C PHE A 343 -3.80 22.23 5.20
N ASP A 344 -4.31 21.05 5.47
CA ASP A 344 -4.62 20.63 6.84
C ASP A 344 -3.35 20.37 7.67
N LEU A 345 -2.32 19.73 7.08
CA LEU A 345 -1.04 19.50 7.74
C LEU A 345 -0.30 20.79 8.09
N LYS A 346 -0.49 21.88 7.34
CA LYS A 346 0.10 23.18 7.68
C LYS A 346 -0.33 23.71 9.06
N LYS A 347 -1.46 23.25 9.59
CA LYS A 347 -1.91 23.58 10.95
C LYS A 347 -1.07 22.90 12.04
N HIS A 348 -0.36 21.82 11.68
CA HIS A 348 0.37 20.97 12.61
C HIS A 348 1.89 21.00 12.38
N ILE A 349 2.30 21.11 11.10
CA ILE A 349 3.70 21.07 10.67
C ILE A 349 3.87 21.93 9.42
N ASN A 350 4.95 22.72 9.38
CA ASN A 350 5.29 23.54 8.22
C ASN A 350 6.15 22.77 7.22
N ILE A 351 5.50 22.03 6.29
CA ILE A 351 6.19 21.27 5.23
C ILE A 351 6.55 22.22 4.10
N LYS A 352 7.84 22.29 3.75
CA LYS A 352 8.36 23.09 2.65
C LYS A 352 8.63 22.22 1.44
N PHE A 353 7.86 22.40 0.36
CA PHE A 353 8.01 21.69 -0.90
C PHE A 353 8.99 22.39 -1.84
N ARG A 354 9.86 21.65 -2.51
CA ARG A 354 10.76 22.17 -3.57
C ARG A 354 9.98 22.38 -4.86
N LYS A 355 9.26 23.49 -4.98
CA LYS A 355 8.37 23.82 -6.11
C LYS A 355 8.99 23.48 -7.48
N LYS A 356 10.28 23.78 -7.68
CA LYS A 356 10.99 23.49 -8.94
C LYS A 356 10.94 22.01 -9.31
N THR A 357 11.10 21.10 -8.35
CA THR A 357 11.04 19.66 -8.57
C THR A 357 9.66 19.23 -9.08
N TYR A 358 8.60 19.69 -8.42
CA TYR A 358 7.22 19.33 -8.79
C TYR A 358 6.83 19.88 -10.16
N ILE A 359 7.21 21.14 -10.47
CA ILE A 359 6.96 21.76 -11.77
C ILE A 359 7.69 20.98 -12.88
N CYS A 360 8.98 20.68 -12.70
CA CYS A 360 9.73 19.88 -13.68
C CYS A 360 9.12 18.50 -13.91
N GLN A 361 8.62 17.82 -12.85
CA GLN A 361 7.94 16.53 -12.98
C GLN A 361 6.65 16.64 -13.79
N ILE A 362 5.82 17.64 -13.50
CA ILE A 362 4.57 17.87 -14.23
C ILE A 362 4.85 18.17 -15.72
N ILE A 363 5.81 19.03 -16.02
CA ILE A 363 6.18 19.36 -17.41
C ILE A 363 6.66 18.09 -18.13
N MET A 364 7.57 17.33 -17.51
CA MET A 364 8.10 16.11 -18.13
C MET A 364 6.99 15.07 -18.35
N MET A 365 6.06 14.93 -17.40
CA MET A 365 4.92 14.03 -17.51
C MET A 365 3.99 14.44 -18.67
N SER A 366 3.71 15.73 -18.83
CA SER A 366 2.91 16.26 -19.93
C SER A 366 3.55 16.01 -21.29
N ILE A 367 4.87 16.24 -21.41
CA ILE A 367 5.63 15.96 -22.64
C ILE A 367 5.58 14.46 -22.98
N LEU A 368 5.80 13.58 -21.98
CA LEU A 368 5.78 12.14 -22.22
C LEU A 368 4.40 11.64 -22.63
N ILE A 369 3.33 12.15 -22.05
CA ILE A 369 1.96 11.79 -22.43
C ILE A 369 1.67 12.20 -23.87
N PHE A 370 2.12 13.40 -24.27
CA PHE A 370 1.99 13.86 -25.65
C PHE A 370 2.74 12.94 -26.63
N LEU A 371 3.99 12.57 -26.31
CA LEU A 371 4.79 11.64 -27.12
C LEU A 371 4.20 10.23 -27.16
N TYR A 372 3.64 9.76 -26.05
CA TYR A 372 3.01 8.46 -25.92
C TYR A 372 1.88 8.23 -26.94
N TYR A 373 0.99 9.21 -27.10
CA TYR A 373 -0.13 9.11 -28.05
C TYR A 373 0.27 9.21 -29.52
N LYS A 374 1.52 9.57 -29.84
CA LYS A 374 2.02 9.52 -31.24
C LYS A 374 2.22 8.07 -31.75
N ASN A 375 2.26 7.08 -30.85
CA ASN A 375 2.30 5.64 -31.13
C ASN A 375 3.34 5.19 -32.19
N SER A 376 4.48 5.86 -32.27
CA SER A 376 5.60 5.50 -33.16
C SER A 376 6.73 4.86 -32.36
N ILE A 377 7.32 3.76 -32.88
CA ILE A 377 8.42 3.05 -32.21
C ILE A 377 9.63 3.97 -32.01
N LEU A 378 10.00 4.75 -33.03
CA LEU A 378 11.12 5.69 -32.96
C LEU A 378 10.90 6.75 -31.87
N ILE A 379 9.70 7.31 -31.81
CA ILE A 379 9.33 8.30 -30.77
C ILE A 379 9.36 7.65 -29.38
N SER A 380 8.94 6.40 -29.26
CA SER A 380 8.95 5.66 -27.99
C SER A 380 10.37 5.39 -27.48
N ILE A 381 11.29 5.00 -28.36
CA ILE A 381 12.70 4.84 -27.99
C ILE A 381 13.31 6.18 -27.58
N PHE A 382 13.05 7.24 -28.34
CA PHE A 382 13.51 8.60 -28.03
C PHE A 382 12.97 9.10 -26.70
N SER A 383 11.66 8.92 -26.43
CA SER A 383 11.03 9.29 -25.16
C SER A 383 11.63 8.52 -23.97
N LEU A 384 11.95 7.25 -24.16
CA LEU A 384 12.58 6.43 -23.12
C LEU A 384 14.00 6.92 -22.80
N ILE A 385 14.80 7.25 -23.82
CA ILE A 385 16.16 7.80 -23.65
C ILE A 385 16.09 9.13 -22.89
N ILE A 386 15.23 10.06 -23.34
CA ILE A 386 15.04 11.37 -22.68
C ILE A 386 14.64 11.17 -21.21
N THR A 387 13.71 10.26 -20.95
CA THR A 387 13.24 9.98 -19.60
C THR A 387 14.34 9.45 -18.72
N LEU A 388 15.15 8.51 -19.21
CA LEU A 388 16.29 7.97 -18.48
C LEU A 388 17.33 9.06 -18.15
N VAL A 389 17.69 9.89 -19.13
CA VAL A 389 18.60 11.02 -18.91
C VAL A 389 18.04 11.99 -17.88
N TYR A 390 16.75 12.34 -17.98
CA TYR A 390 16.07 13.19 -17.02
C TYR A 390 16.09 12.59 -15.60
N CYS A 391 15.78 11.31 -15.46
CA CYS A 391 15.76 10.61 -14.17
C CYS A 391 17.16 10.54 -13.54
N ILE A 392 18.19 10.30 -14.34
CA ILE A 392 19.60 10.32 -13.89
C ILE A 392 19.98 11.73 -13.42
N TYR A 393 19.66 12.76 -14.20
CA TYR A 393 19.95 14.15 -13.84
C TYR A 393 19.26 14.55 -12.52
N MET A 394 17.97 14.27 -12.40
CA MET A 394 17.19 14.61 -11.20
C MET A 394 17.67 13.87 -9.96
N ASN A 395 18.17 12.64 -10.10
CA ASN A 395 18.62 11.81 -8.98
C ASN A 395 20.15 11.70 -8.84
N LYS A 396 20.92 12.56 -9.52
CA LYS A 396 22.40 12.54 -9.56
C LYS A 396 23.05 12.42 -8.17
N SER A 397 22.54 13.13 -7.17
CA SER A 397 23.09 13.09 -5.80
C SER A 397 22.96 11.69 -5.16
N TYR A 398 21.86 10.98 -5.39
CA TYR A 398 21.63 9.63 -4.86
C TYR A 398 22.46 8.59 -5.61
N ILE A 399 22.53 8.72 -6.95
CA ILE A 399 23.34 7.82 -7.78
C ILE A 399 24.82 7.93 -7.38
N ASN A 400 25.33 9.13 -7.21
CA ASN A 400 26.73 9.36 -6.75
C ASN A 400 26.96 8.80 -5.35
N TYR A 401 26.00 8.97 -4.43
CA TYR A 401 26.10 8.41 -3.09
C TYR A 401 26.14 6.87 -3.11
N SER A 402 25.25 6.24 -3.85
CA SER A 402 25.22 4.79 -4.02
C SER A 402 26.51 4.25 -4.66
N PHE A 403 27.02 4.96 -5.67
CA PHE A 403 28.27 4.59 -6.34
C PHE A 403 29.47 4.67 -5.38
N ASN A 404 29.52 5.69 -4.54
CA ASN A 404 30.58 5.84 -3.53
C ASN A 404 30.51 4.76 -2.45
N ILE A 405 29.31 4.30 -2.06
CA ILE A 405 29.17 3.17 -1.13
C ILE A 405 29.67 1.89 -1.78
N LEU A 406 29.27 1.60 -3.01
CA LEU A 406 29.73 0.41 -3.75
C LEU A 406 31.25 0.40 -3.92
N LYS A 407 31.85 1.54 -4.22
CA LYS A 407 33.31 1.69 -4.31
C LYS A 407 34.00 1.43 -2.98
N LYS A 408 33.41 1.90 -1.85
CA LYS A 408 33.97 1.61 -0.51
C LYS A 408 33.86 0.11 -0.19
N ILE A 409 32.77 -0.56 -0.52
CA ILE A 409 32.60 -2.00 -0.29
C ILE A 409 33.57 -2.80 -1.17
N ALA A 410 33.76 -2.42 -2.43
CA ALA A 410 34.73 -3.05 -3.31
C ALA A 410 36.19 -2.91 -2.82
N ASN A 411 36.53 -1.76 -2.25
CA ASN A 411 37.89 -1.50 -1.69
C ASN A 411 38.10 -2.20 -0.32
N ILE A 412 37.06 -2.64 0.38
CA ILE A 412 37.18 -3.42 1.62
C ILE A 412 37.44 -4.91 1.32
N ASN A 413 37.05 -5.37 0.11
CA ASN A 413 37.24 -6.74 -0.33
C ASN A 413 38.54 -6.98 -1.15
N GLN A 414 39.39 -5.94 -1.27
CA GLN A 414 40.78 -6.01 -1.71
C GLN A 414 41.71 -5.84 -0.53
#